data_bd5757ea93783829aa11bf92a65657e2
#
_entry.id   bd5757ea93783829aa11bf92a65657e2
#
_cell.length_a   1.000
_cell.length_b   1.000
_cell.length_c   1.000
_cell.angle_alpha   90.00
_cell.angle_beta   90.00
_cell.angle_gamma   90.00
#
_symmetry.space_group_name_H-M   'P 1'
#
loop_
_entity.id
_entity.type
_entity.pdbx_description
1 polymer ?
#
loop_
_entity_poly.entity_id
_entity_poly.type
_entity_poly.pdbx_seq_one_letter_code
_entity_poly.pdbx_strand_id
1 'polypeptide(L)'
;MNKIEIYTNSTCGYCKTLKEELTKNNIKFEEKLTSKFQAEFQNIVNLTGVPTVPTIKYEDEYFVTGRDYNSPQQLISILQNFKSSEYDDSRRVLERIKTLNFHINTAFGRLDQLLRKIETKINTDEHKSTD
;
A
#
# COMPACT_ATOMS: atom_id res chain seq x y z
N MET A 1 22.31 9.78 7.35
CA MET A 1 21.11 8.96 7.64
C MET A 1 19.93 9.48 6.87
N ASN A 2 19.28 8.61 6.19
CA ASN A 2 18.16 8.98 5.36
C ASN A 2 16.90 9.13 6.21
N LYS A 3 16.18 10.19 5.94
CA LYS A 3 15.01 10.58 6.73
C LYS A 3 13.77 9.79 6.28
N ILE A 4 13.08 9.20 7.24
CA ILE A 4 11.79 8.54 7.01
C ILE A 4 10.69 9.53 7.40
N GLU A 5 9.76 9.77 6.49
CA GLU A 5 8.59 10.62 6.71
C GLU A 5 7.33 9.76 6.64
N ILE A 6 6.42 9.94 7.61
CA ILE A 6 5.16 9.21 7.65
C ILE A 6 4.01 10.20 7.54
N TYR A 7 3.20 10.04 6.51
CA TYR A 7 1.99 10.86 6.30
C TYR A 7 0.80 10.15 6.92
N THR A 8 0.18 10.80 7.90
CA THR A 8 -0.92 10.23 8.70
C THR A 8 -2.09 11.22 8.80
N ASN A 9 -3.21 10.76 9.34
CA ASN A 9 -4.27 11.64 9.80
C ASN A 9 -4.60 11.36 11.27
N SER A 10 -5.33 12.27 11.90
CA SER A 10 -5.61 12.20 13.34
C SER A 10 -6.57 11.07 13.74
N THR A 11 -7.31 10.50 12.78
CA THR A 11 -8.32 9.46 13.03
C THR A 11 -7.87 8.07 12.63
N CYS A 12 -6.65 7.93 12.15
CA CYS A 12 -6.12 6.67 11.64
C CYS A 12 -5.55 5.80 12.78
N GLY A 13 -6.29 4.77 13.18
CA GLY A 13 -5.84 3.82 14.20
C GLY A 13 -4.64 3.00 13.76
N TYR A 14 -4.60 2.59 12.50
CA TYR A 14 -3.47 1.84 11.94
C TYR A 14 -2.19 2.66 11.91
N CYS A 15 -2.28 3.97 11.66
CA CYS A 15 -1.13 4.88 11.73
C CYS A 15 -0.47 4.86 13.11
N LYS A 16 -1.28 4.84 14.16
CA LYS A 16 -0.80 4.76 15.54
C LYS A 16 -0.05 3.45 15.79
N THR A 17 -0.64 2.34 15.41
CA THR A 17 -0.01 1.01 15.55
C THR A 17 1.33 0.95 14.80
N LEU A 18 1.35 1.47 13.58
CA LEU A 18 2.57 1.51 12.76
C LEU A 18 3.67 2.33 13.41
N LYS A 19 3.35 3.50 13.95
CA LYS A 19 4.32 4.36 14.64
C LYS A 19 4.89 3.67 15.88
N GLU A 20 4.05 2.97 16.64
CA GLU A 20 4.48 2.23 17.82
C GLU A 20 5.46 1.11 17.44
N GLU A 21 5.17 0.35 16.39
CA GLU A 21 6.05 -0.72 15.93
C GLU A 21 7.39 -0.19 15.39
N LEU A 22 7.38 0.92 14.67
CA LEU A 22 8.61 1.56 14.21
C LEU A 22 9.47 2.00 15.39
N THR A 23 8.87 2.58 16.41
CA THR A 23 9.56 3.02 17.62
C THR A 23 10.16 1.83 18.37
N LYS A 24 9.45 0.72 18.49
CA LYS A 24 9.96 -0.51 19.12
C LYS A 24 11.20 -1.06 18.41
N ASN A 25 11.27 -0.89 17.10
CA ASN A 25 12.41 -1.35 16.30
C ASN A 25 13.49 -0.31 16.13
N ASN A 26 13.47 0.77 16.93
CA ASN A 26 14.45 1.85 16.91
C ASN A 26 14.56 2.57 15.56
N ILE A 27 13.49 2.59 14.81
CA ILE A 27 13.41 3.29 13.51
C ILE A 27 12.91 4.71 13.77
N LYS A 28 13.72 5.70 13.47
CA LYS A 28 13.38 7.11 13.63
C LYS A 28 12.60 7.60 12.41
N PHE A 29 11.56 8.38 12.66
CA PHE A 29 10.71 8.93 11.60
C PHE A 29 10.21 10.32 12.00
N GLU A 30 9.77 11.08 10.99
CA GLU A 30 9.04 12.33 11.19
C GLU A 30 7.59 12.12 10.78
N GLU A 31 6.65 12.39 11.67
CA GLU A 31 5.23 12.34 11.35
C GLU A 31 4.78 13.64 10.72
N LYS A 32 4.06 13.52 9.60
CA LYS A 32 3.45 14.65 8.91
C LYS A 32 1.95 14.43 8.78
N LEU A 33 1.16 15.23 9.48
CA LEU A 33 -0.28 15.18 9.36
C LEU A 33 -0.71 15.73 8.00
N THR A 34 -1.54 15.00 7.29
CA THR A 34 -2.01 15.41 5.96
C THR A 34 -2.79 16.72 5.99
N SER A 35 -3.44 17.04 7.11
CA SER A 35 -4.13 18.31 7.30
C SER A 35 -3.19 19.52 7.34
N LYS A 36 -1.95 19.32 7.79
CA LYS A 36 -0.93 20.38 7.87
C LYS A 36 -0.01 20.40 6.64
N PHE A 37 0.16 19.28 5.97
CA PHE A 37 1.07 19.12 4.82
C PHE A 37 0.29 18.75 3.56
N GLN A 38 -0.80 19.45 3.30
CA GLN A 38 -1.72 19.16 2.20
C GLN A 38 -1.05 19.17 0.83
N ALA A 39 -0.22 20.17 0.56
CA ALA A 39 0.45 20.29 -0.74
C ALA A 39 1.44 19.15 -0.98
N GLU A 40 2.23 18.78 0.05
CA GLU A 40 3.17 17.66 -0.03
C GLU A 40 2.43 16.35 -0.25
N PHE A 41 1.36 16.12 0.51
CA PHE A 41 0.58 14.89 0.38
C PHE A 41 -0.11 14.80 -0.98
N GLN A 42 -0.61 15.92 -1.50
CA GLN A 42 -1.21 15.95 -2.83
C GLN A 42 -0.19 15.58 -3.92
N ASN A 43 1.05 16.02 -3.78
CA ASN A 43 2.12 15.62 -4.70
C ASN A 43 2.38 14.10 -4.64
N ILE A 44 2.35 13.52 -3.43
CA ILE A 44 2.50 12.07 -3.24
C ILE A 44 1.34 11.34 -3.91
N VAL A 45 0.11 11.80 -3.73
CA VAL A 45 -1.08 11.22 -4.38
C VAL A 45 -0.95 11.29 -5.90
N ASN A 46 -0.45 12.41 -6.44
CA ASN A 46 -0.24 12.57 -7.88
C ASN A 46 0.82 11.59 -8.41
N LEU A 47 1.87 11.33 -7.63
CA LEU A 47 2.93 10.38 -8.00
C LEU A 47 2.48 8.92 -7.89
N THR A 48 1.88 8.55 -6.78
CA THR A 48 1.50 7.16 -6.49
C THR A 48 0.15 6.79 -7.08
N GLY A 49 -0.76 7.74 -7.21
CA GLY A 49 -2.13 7.50 -7.62
C GLY A 49 -3.01 6.93 -6.50
N VAL A 50 -2.55 6.93 -5.25
CA VAL A 50 -3.27 6.35 -4.11
C VAL A 50 -3.35 7.35 -2.95
N PRO A 51 -4.56 7.84 -2.59
CA PRO A 51 -4.74 8.80 -1.49
C PRO A 51 -4.94 8.11 -0.14
N THR A 52 -4.05 7.18 0.23
CA THR A 52 -4.20 6.36 1.43
C THR A 52 -3.19 6.76 2.50
N VAL A 53 -3.60 6.79 3.75
CA VAL A 53 -2.72 6.91 4.90
C VAL A 53 -2.71 5.59 5.69
N PRO A 54 -1.60 5.22 6.31
CA PRO A 54 -0.29 5.89 6.27
C PRO A 54 0.43 5.67 4.95
N THR A 55 1.13 6.70 4.50
CA THR A 55 2.09 6.62 3.39
C THR A 55 3.46 7.00 3.90
N ILE A 56 4.44 6.19 3.58
CA ILE A 56 5.82 6.36 4.03
C ILE A 56 6.65 6.87 2.87
N LYS A 57 7.42 7.92 3.12
CA LYS A 57 8.46 8.38 2.20
C LYS A 57 9.81 8.07 2.79
N TYR A 58 10.61 7.28 2.08
CA TYR A 58 11.98 6.96 2.46
C TYR A 58 12.88 7.13 1.25
N GLU A 59 13.85 8.02 1.39
CA GLU A 59 14.63 8.54 0.27
C GLU A 59 13.67 9.12 -0.78
N ASP A 60 13.66 8.66 -1.98
CA ASP A 60 12.72 9.11 -3.00
C ASP A 60 11.68 8.03 -3.36
N GLU A 61 11.53 7.03 -2.52
CA GLU A 61 10.52 6.00 -2.70
C GLU A 61 9.36 6.15 -1.73
N TYR A 62 8.21 5.67 -2.17
CA TYR A 62 6.97 5.73 -1.40
C TYR A 62 6.46 4.32 -1.12
N PHE A 63 6.03 4.10 0.12
CA PHE A 63 5.45 2.83 0.54
C PHE A 63 4.03 3.10 1.04
N VAL A 64 3.07 2.54 0.34
CA VAL A 64 1.64 2.77 0.60
C VAL A 64 1.03 1.50 1.18
N THR A 65 0.25 1.67 2.24
CA THR A 65 -0.47 0.56 2.87
C THR A 65 -1.42 -0.11 1.89
N GLY A 66 -1.36 -1.43 1.82
CA GLY A 66 -2.19 -2.23 0.91
C GLY A 66 -1.59 -2.42 -0.47
N ARG A 67 -0.82 -1.45 -0.95
CA ARG A 67 -0.08 -1.57 -2.22
C ARG A 67 1.26 -2.25 -2.04
N ASP A 68 2.04 -1.80 -1.05
CA ASP A 68 3.43 -2.21 -0.85
C ASP A 68 3.63 -3.08 0.39
N TYR A 69 2.82 -2.91 1.41
CA TYR A 69 2.87 -3.70 2.63
C TYR A 69 1.47 -3.82 3.24
N ASN A 70 1.24 -4.88 4.02
CA ASN A 70 -0.04 -5.15 4.68
C ASN A 70 0.07 -5.23 6.21
N SER A 71 1.29 -5.22 6.74
CA SER A 71 1.54 -5.25 8.17
C SER A 71 2.72 -4.36 8.54
N PRO A 72 2.79 -3.86 9.79
CA PRO A 72 3.95 -3.11 10.25
C PRO A 72 5.26 -3.89 10.12
N GLN A 73 5.23 -5.20 10.34
CA GLN A 73 6.41 -6.06 10.24
C GLN A 73 6.94 -6.12 8.80
N GLN A 74 6.06 -6.17 7.82
CA GLN A 74 6.46 -6.12 6.41
C GLN A 74 7.14 -4.79 6.08
N LEU A 75 6.58 -3.68 6.53
CA LEU A 75 7.17 -2.36 6.30
C LEU A 75 8.56 -2.28 6.94
N ILE A 76 8.70 -2.73 8.18
CA ILE A 76 9.98 -2.74 8.89
C ILE A 76 11.02 -3.55 8.11
N SER A 77 10.64 -4.73 7.63
CA SER A 77 11.53 -5.56 6.81
C SER A 77 11.97 -4.85 5.53
N ILE A 78 11.05 -4.17 4.86
CA ILE A 78 11.35 -3.38 3.66
C ILE A 78 12.35 -2.27 3.98
N LEU A 79 12.12 -1.50 5.05
CA LEU A 79 12.99 -0.39 5.43
C LEU A 79 14.39 -0.85 5.85
N GLN A 80 14.49 -1.98 6.56
CA GLN A 80 15.78 -2.53 6.99
C GLN A 80 16.60 -3.10 5.84
N ASN A 81 15.95 -3.59 4.79
CA ASN A 81 16.61 -4.19 3.63
C ASN A 81 16.56 -3.28 2.40
N PHE A 82 16.28 -2.00 2.61
CA PHE A 82 16.08 -1.05 1.53
C PHE A 82 17.37 -0.83 0.72
N LYS A 83 17.21 -0.89 -0.61
CA LYS A 83 18.25 -0.51 -1.56
C LYS A 83 17.64 0.52 -2.52
N SER A 84 18.24 1.70 -2.61
CA SER A 84 17.72 2.72 -3.52
C SER A 84 17.86 2.27 -4.97
N SER A 85 16.85 2.58 -5.78
CA SER A 85 16.93 2.32 -7.21
C SER A 85 17.82 3.36 -7.88
N GLU A 86 18.63 2.92 -8.84
CA GLU A 86 19.58 3.79 -9.55
C GLU A 86 18.92 4.66 -10.64
N TYR A 87 17.61 4.52 -10.85
CA TYR A 87 16.87 5.17 -11.95
C TYR A 87 16.06 6.35 -11.47
N ASP A 88 16.65 7.55 -11.46
CA ASP A 88 15.99 8.77 -10.96
C ASP A 88 14.85 9.26 -11.86
N ASP A 89 14.98 9.13 -13.19
CA ASP A 89 14.02 9.69 -14.15
C ASP A 89 12.73 8.87 -14.29
N SER A 90 12.66 7.69 -13.68
CA SER A 90 11.57 6.74 -13.85
C SER A 90 10.68 6.59 -12.61
N ARG A 91 10.86 7.43 -11.58
CA ARG A 91 10.17 7.24 -10.31
C ARG A 91 8.65 7.36 -10.42
N ARG A 92 8.17 8.34 -11.18
CA ARG A 92 6.73 8.49 -11.40
C ARG A 92 6.17 7.27 -12.13
N VAL A 93 6.89 6.79 -13.14
CA VAL A 93 6.51 5.59 -13.89
C VAL A 93 6.54 4.36 -12.98
N LEU A 94 7.59 4.21 -12.17
CA LEU A 94 7.71 3.10 -11.22
C LEU A 94 6.56 3.10 -10.21
N GLU A 95 6.25 4.26 -9.63
CA GLU A 95 5.15 4.37 -8.66
C GLU A 95 3.80 4.03 -9.30
N ARG A 96 3.58 4.45 -10.54
CA ARG A 96 2.36 4.12 -11.29
C ARG A 96 2.30 2.65 -11.69
N ILE A 97 3.43 2.03 -12.01
CA ILE A 97 3.51 0.59 -12.27
C ILE A 97 3.15 -0.21 -11.02
N LYS A 98 3.67 0.17 -9.85
CA LYS A 98 3.30 -0.46 -8.57
C LYS A 98 1.79 -0.40 -8.33
N THR A 99 1.19 0.76 -8.56
CA THR A 99 -0.25 0.97 -8.40
C THR A 99 -1.04 0.14 -9.41
N LEU A 100 -0.61 0.10 -10.66
CA LEU A 100 -1.24 -0.70 -11.70
C LEU A 100 -1.20 -2.19 -11.36
N ASN A 101 -0.05 -2.69 -10.91
CA ASN A 101 0.07 -4.08 -10.46
C ASN A 101 -0.89 -4.41 -9.31
N PHE A 102 -1.01 -3.50 -8.36
CA PHE A 102 -1.96 -3.66 -7.25
C PHE A 102 -3.41 -3.75 -7.77
N HIS A 103 -3.80 -2.86 -8.69
CA HIS A 103 -5.15 -2.87 -9.27
C HIS A 103 -5.40 -4.11 -10.10
N ILE A 104 -4.43 -4.56 -10.89
CA ILE A 104 -4.53 -5.79 -11.68
C ILE A 104 -4.72 -7.00 -10.78
N ASN A 105 -3.91 -7.15 -9.74
CA ASN A 105 -4.01 -8.26 -8.80
C ASN A 105 -5.36 -8.26 -8.07
N THR A 106 -5.87 -7.10 -7.70
CA THR A 106 -7.20 -6.96 -7.09
C THR A 106 -8.30 -7.37 -8.06
N ALA A 107 -8.21 -6.94 -9.32
CA ALA A 107 -9.18 -7.29 -10.36
C ALA A 107 -9.18 -8.80 -10.65
N PHE A 108 -8.01 -9.43 -10.73
CA PHE A 108 -7.91 -10.88 -10.90
C PHE A 108 -8.49 -11.64 -9.73
N GLY A 109 -8.26 -11.17 -8.50
CA GLY A 109 -8.85 -11.79 -7.31
C GLY A 109 -10.38 -11.74 -7.34
N ARG A 110 -10.94 -10.60 -7.73
CA ARG A 110 -12.41 -10.45 -7.89
C ARG A 110 -12.95 -11.33 -8.99
N LEU A 111 -12.27 -11.42 -10.12
CA LEU A 111 -12.66 -12.27 -11.22
C LEU A 111 -12.65 -13.75 -10.82
N ASP A 112 -11.61 -14.20 -10.14
CA ASP A 112 -11.49 -15.56 -9.62
C ASP A 112 -12.66 -15.90 -8.69
N GLN A 113 -12.99 -15.00 -7.75
CA GLN A 113 -14.13 -15.18 -6.85
C GLN A 113 -15.45 -15.27 -7.61
N LEU A 114 -15.64 -14.45 -8.62
CA LEU A 114 -16.83 -14.48 -9.46
C LEU A 114 -16.95 -15.80 -10.22
N LEU A 115 -15.86 -16.27 -10.80
CA LEU A 115 -15.81 -17.55 -11.51
C LEU A 115 -16.15 -18.72 -10.59
N ARG A 116 -15.64 -18.72 -9.36
CA ARG A 116 -15.95 -19.72 -8.35
C ARG A 116 -17.44 -19.72 -7.98
N LYS A 117 -18.05 -18.54 -7.85
CA LYS A 117 -19.48 -18.41 -7.57
C LYS A 117 -20.33 -18.96 -8.72
N ILE A 118 -19.95 -18.67 -9.95
CA ILE A 118 -20.63 -19.17 -11.15
C ILE A 118 -20.52 -20.69 -11.22
N GLU A 119 -19.33 -21.24 -11.00
CA GLU A 119 -19.08 -22.68 -10.98
C GLU A 119 -19.93 -23.38 -9.92
N THR A 120 -19.97 -22.86 -8.71
CA THR A 120 -20.80 -23.39 -7.62
C THR A 120 -22.29 -23.40 -8.01
N LYS A 121 -22.78 -22.31 -8.63
CA LYS A 121 -24.16 -22.19 -9.06
C LYS A 121 -24.51 -23.21 -10.16
N ILE A 122 -23.63 -23.39 -11.12
CA ILE A 122 -23.79 -24.39 -12.19
C ILE A 122 -23.88 -25.80 -11.58
N ASN A 123 -22.97 -26.15 -10.69
CA ASN A 123 -22.97 -27.47 -10.02
C ASN A 123 -24.26 -27.70 -9.21
N THR A 124 -24.76 -26.67 -8.53
CA THR A 124 -25.99 -26.73 -7.76
C THR A 124 -27.19 -26.96 -8.69
N ASP A 125 -27.28 -26.29 -9.84
CA ASP A 125 -28.36 -26.44 -10.83
C ASP A 125 -28.32 -27.80 -11.50
N GLU A 126 -27.13 -28.35 -11.78
CA GLU A 126 -26.99 -29.73 -12.30
C GLU A 126 -27.54 -30.76 -11.32
N HIS A 127 -27.26 -30.60 -10.01
CA HIS A 127 -27.82 -31.48 -8.99
C HIS A 127 -29.33 -31.39 -8.89
N LYS A 128 -29.93 -30.23 -9.12
CA LYS A 128 -31.40 -30.05 -9.14
C LYS A 128 -32.06 -30.67 -10.35
N SER A 129 -31.36 -30.74 -11.48
CA SER A 129 -31.92 -31.26 -12.73
C SER A 129 -31.90 -32.79 -12.81
N THR A 130 -31.26 -33.49 -11.89
CA THR A 130 -31.21 -34.96 -11.84
C THR A 130 -32.27 -35.57 -10.93
N ASP A 131 -33.04 -34.75 -10.25
CA ASP A 131 -34.20 -35.18 -9.44
C ASP A 131 -35.50 -34.98 -10.23
#